data_8110df2c161baa20d665fc9ec8d2d3bf
#
_entry.id   8110df2c161baa20d665fc9ec8d2d3bf
#
_cell.length_a   1.000
_cell.length_b   1.000
_cell.length_c   1.000
_cell.angle_alpha   90.00
_cell.angle_beta   90.00
_cell.angle_gamma   90.00
#
_symmetry.space_group_name_H-M   'P 1'
#
loop_
_entity.id
_entity.type
_entity.pdbx_description
1 polymer ?
#
loop_
_entity_poly.entity_id
_entity_poly.type
_entity_poly.pdbx_seq_one_letter_code
_entity_poly.pdbx_strand_id
1 'polypeptide(L)'
;MRGIYRLMNDERRLAAEIPQNAREYDAVVVGGGTAGAIAALALSMEECRVLVVERLNCLGGMGTAGRIENYYFGCRGGLYEQIDAEAKGSEPLGYTVSYPNGYNCELKERVLEEKIRGLGGEIAYGADLTGVIMDGNTVLGVEYIQGAQLHCACAPVVIDATAEGYLCQIAGAEYTLGRDLDQKVQPFGNVRIDLVEESMTGSHSYTDCGYVSPIVPEQYSQAILSAARFSTYLLDDYRIGRRLLGITPYIGMREGMLIQGEERLRLQDVVNGVSPKEKILFYAYSNADNHGKDMAFENRPQQDWMIACSLWGLNFSLGVPMGCVIPRGIHGLLAAGRLISADHDLASCVRMERDAQKCGEAVGYLDALAVKDRVDVRDVDYEKLEKKLRASGCLTEKNHVGFMDSRLPARQARIKMPLSPEEIKAGLASDSPGMAIWQAAHAWQDRSPLYAFLADENDHLRIHAAMALALAGKDAGAEILLECVRKQDDFVPATSRKYNMIRGAAALYLLGRIAYAPALDDILHIIQDWQQIHPASFKKDEFLADEEEYRFQYLSQAIVAAEEIALLHPAAREKTDAVIHGVIDDPAFSIHSSLKGRQQLKYQMADMIRHAVDCLEKKRK
;
A
#
# COMPACT_ATOMS: atom_id res chain seq x y z
N MET A 1 -17.91 18.58 -23.99
CA MET A 1 -18.91 18.02 -24.93
C MET A 1 -19.65 16.88 -24.26
N ARG A 2 -20.96 16.80 -24.49
CA ARG A 2 -21.80 15.73 -23.91
C ARG A 2 -21.75 14.48 -24.78
N GLY A 3 -21.46 13.31 -24.17
CA GLY A 3 -21.39 12.03 -24.87
C GLY A 3 -20.69 10.96 -24.10
N ILE A 4 -20.41 9.83 -24.73
CA ILE A 4 -19.69 8.67 -24.17
C ILE A 4 -18.21 8.79 -24.51
N TYR A 5 -17.38 8.80 -23.49
CA TYR A 5 -15.93 8.79 -23.60
C TYR A 5 -15.36 7.39 -23.34
N ARG A 6 -14.36 6.99 -24.10
CA ARG A 6 -13.63 5.72 -23.96
C ARG A 6 -12.13 5.98 -24.04
N LEU A 7 -11.34 5.06 -23.50
CA LEU A 7 -9.90 4.99 -23.77
C LEU A 7 -9.67 4.23 -25.08
N MET A 8 -8.99 4.87 -26.01
CA MET A 8 -8.62 4.30 -27.30
C MET A 8 -7.12 4.53 -27.52
N ASN A 9 -6.30 3.47 -27.47
CA ASN A 9 -4.85 3.56 -27.49
C ASN A 9 -4.32 4.51 -26.39
N ASP A 10 -4.79 4.34 -25.17
CA ASP A 10 -4.47 5.13 -23.98
C ASP A 10 -4.87 6.62 -24.03
N GLU A 11 -5.57 7.04 -25.09
CA GLU A 11 -6.13 8.38 -25.22
C GLU A 11 -7.63 8.40 -24.94
N ARG A 12 -8.06 9.34 -24.12
CA ARG A 12 -9.47 9.61 -23.87
C ARG A 12 -10.10 10.29 -25.07
N ARG A 13 -11.10 9.65 -25.68
CA ARG A 13 -11.79 10.18 -26.87
C ARG A 13 -13.30 10.12 -26.70
N LEU A 14 -13.99 11.11 -27.27
CA LEU A 14 -15.44 11.04 -27.46
C LEU A 14 -15.75 9.96 -28.50
N ALA A 15 -16.47 8.90 -28.07
CA ALA A 15 -16.69 7.72 -28.88
C ALA A 15 -18.09 7.60 -29.44
N ALA A 16 -19.13 8.07 -28.71
CA ALA A 16 -20.52 7.97 -29.13
C ALA A 16 -21.42 9.01 -28.47
N GLU A 17 -22.62 9.20 -29.04
CA GLU A 17 -23.72 9.92 -28.40
C GLU A 17 -24.40 9.05 -27.34
N ILE A 18 -25.10 9.70 -26.40
CA ILE A 18 -25.84 9.00 -25.35
C ILE A 18 -27.11 8.40 -25.95
N PRO A 19 -27.33 7.08 -25.85
CA PRO A 19 -28.54 6.46 -26.38
C PRO A 19 -29.80 6.97 -25.67
N GLN A 20 -30.90 7.11 -26.40
CA GLN A 20 -32.20 7.54 -25.84
C GLN A 20 -32.79 6.54 -24.82
N ASN A 21 -32.38 5.28 -24.87
CA ASN A 21 -32.82 4.21 -23.97
C ASN A 21 -31.87 3.95 -22.82
N ALA A 22 -30.98 4.88 -22.50
CA ALA A 22 -30.15 4.79 -21.30
C ALA A 22 -31.06 4.68 -20.06
N ARG A 23 -30.72 3.75 -19.14
CA ARG A 23 -31.51 3.53 -17.93
C ARG A 23 -31.09 4.53 -16.86
N GLU A 24 -32.07 5.06 -16.15
CA GLU A 24 -31.83 6.03 -15.08
C GLU A 24 -31.78 5.33 -13.72
N TYR A 25 -30.84 5.74 -12.87
CA TYR A 25 -30.66 5.30 -11.49
C TYR A 25 -30.39 6.51 -10.60
N ASP A 26 -30.52 6.34 -9.29
CA ASP A 26 -30.08 7.35 -8.33
C ASP A 26 -28.56 7.31 -8.16
N ALA A 27 -27.95 6.11 -8.22
CA ALA A 27 -26.52 5.90 -8.16
C ALA A 27 -26.09 4.70 -9.00
N VAL A 28 -24.86 4.76 -9.55
CA VAL A 28 -24.21 3.64 -10.23
C VAL A 28 -22.87 3.37 -9.54
N VAL A 29 -22.66 2.12 -9.11
CA VAL A 29 -21.41 1.65 -8.51
C VAL A 29 -20.70 0.76 -9.52
N VAL A 30 -19.52 1.16 -9.98
CA VAL A 30 -18.70 0.36 -10.91
C VAL A 30 -17.64 -0.40 -10.11
N GLY A 31 -17.76 -1.72 -10.10
CA GLY A 31 -17.00 -2.64 -9.27
C GLY A 31 -17.75 -2.99 -7.99
N GLY A 32 -18.25 -4.20 -7.88
CA GLY A 32 -18.89 -4.78 -6.69
C GLY A 32 -17.90 -5.45 -5.72
N GLY A 33 -16.63 -4.99 -5.72
CA GLY A 33 -15.57 -5.52 -4.87
C GLY A 33 -15.73 -5.16 -3.39
N THR A 34 -14.61 -5.20 -2.64
CA THR A 34 -14.57 -4.98 -1.18
C THR A 34 -15.26 -3.67 -0.74
N ALA A 35 -15.00 -2.56 -1.44
CA ALA A 35 -15.61 -1.27 -1.15
C ALA A 35 -16.97 -1.11 -1.84
N GLY A 36 -17.06 -1.45 -3.13
CA GLY A 36 -18.25 -1.19 -3.92
C GLY A 36 -19.50 -1.95 -3.47
N ALA A 37 -19.36 -3.19 -3.01
CA ALA A 37 -20.48 -3.94 -2.47
C ALA A 37 -21.06 -3.27 -1.22
N ILE A 38 -20.23 -2.74 -0.33
CA ILE A 38 -20.67 -2.03 0.87
C ILE A 38 -21.24 -0.64 0.51
N ALA A 39 -20.67 0.04 -0.51
CA ALA A 39 -21.24 1.30 -1.00
C ALA A 39 -22.67 1.09 -1.57
N ALA A 40 -22.85 0.06 -2.38
CA ALA A 40 -24.15 -0.32 -2.91
C ALA A 40 -25.16 -0.68 -1.81
N LEU A 41 -24.71 -1.40 -0.77
CA LEU A 41 -25.54 -1.71 0.39
C LEU A 41 -25.97 -0.43 1.12
N ALA A 42 -25.04 0.48 1.41
CA ALA A 42 -25.35 1.75 2.07
C ALA A 42 -26.37 2.59 1.27
N LEU A 43 -26.19 2.68 -0.03
CA LEU A 43 -27.13 3.34 -0.94
C LEU A 43 -28.51 2.69 -0.95
N SER A 44 -28.56 1.35 -1.02
CA SER A 44 -29.81 0.58 -1.00
C SER A 44 -30.55 0.74 0.34
N MET A 45 -29.83 0.80 1.48
CA MET A 45 -30.43 1.10 2.79
C MET A 45 -31.02 2.50 2.89
N GLU A 46 -30.54 3.43 2.06
CA GLU A 46 -31.06 4.78 1.92
C GLU A 46 -32.18 4.89 0.85
N GLU A 47 -32.70 3.74 0.39
CA GLU A 47 -33.79 3.66 -0.60
C GLU A 47 -33.43 4.25 -1.97
N CYS A 48 -32.13 4.40 -2.30
CA CYS A 48 -31.68 4.80 -3.62
C CYS A 48 -31.85 3.64 -4.61
N ARG A 49 -32.25 3.96 -5.84
CA ARG A 49 -32.23 3.00 -6.94
C ARG A 49 -30.81 2.85 -7.45
N VAL A 50 -30.16 1.74 -7.10
CA VAL A 50 -28.74 1.49 -7.32
C VAL A 50 -28.53 0.43 -8.40
N LEU A 51 -27.57 0.65 -9.29
CA LEU A 51 -26.99 -0.37 -10.16
C LEU A 51 -25.54 -0.64 -9.77
N VAL A 52 -25.21 -1.91 -9.55
CA VAL A 52 -23.83 -2.37 -9.46
C VAL A 52 -23.40 -2.98 -10.77
N VAL A 53 -22.32 -2.49 -11.37
CA VAL A 53 -21.68 -3.07 -12.57
C VAL A 53 -20.46 -3.85 -12.10
N GLU A 54 -20.52 -5.20 -12.12
CA GLU A 54 -19.45 -6.08 -11.63
C GLU A 54 -19.00 -7.06 -12.73
N ARG A 55 -17.69 -7.09 -12.99
CA ARG A 55 -17.12 -7.98 -14.02
C ARG A 55 -17.09 -9.45 -13.64
N LEU A 56 -17.00 -9.75 -12.35
CA LEU A 56 -17.08 -11.13 -11.85
C LEU A 56 -18.55 -11.56 -11.71
N ASN A 57 -18.75 -12.80 -11.28
CA ASN A 57 -20.07 -13.34 -10.97
C ASN A 57 -20.32 -13.36 -9.46
N CYS A 58 -19.63 -12.53 -8.70
CA CYS A 58 -19.72 -12.45 -7.24
C CYS A 58 -19.37 -11.05 -6.73
N LEU A 59 -19.88 -10.71 -5.56
CA LEU A 59 -19.58 -9.48 -4.83
C LEU A 59 -18.47 -9.69 -3.79
N GLY A 60 -17.91 -8.58 -3.24
CA GLY A 60 -16.99 -8.59 -2.12
C GLY A 60 -15.50 -8.64 -2.49
N GLY A 61 -15.15 -8.91 -3.75
CA GLY A 61 -13.79 -8.79 -4.31
C GLY A 61 -12.76 -9.65 -3.58
N MET A 62 -11.71 -9.03 -2.98
CA MET A 62 -10.64 -9.76 -2.31
C MET A 62 -11.14 -10.56 -1.09
N GLY A 63 -12.16 -10.06 -0.38
CA GLY A 63 -12.77 -10.75 0.75
C GLY A 63 -13.65 -11.95 0.39
N THR A 64 -13.91 -12.18 -0.89
CA THR A 64 -14.72 -13.30 -1.38
C THR A 64 -13.97 -14.05 -2.48
N ALA A 65 -14.00 -13.60 -3.74
CA ALA A 65 -13.28 -14.21 -4.87
C ALA A 65 -11.77 -14.32 -4.63
N GLY A 66 -11.16 -13.34 -3.96
CA GLY A 66 -9.74 -13.32 -3.65
C GLY A 66 -9.33 -14.19 -2.48
N ARG A 67 -10.28 -14.76 -1.73
CA ARG A 67 -10.05 -15.66 -0.57
C ARG A 67 -9.22 -15.05 0.57
N ILE A 68 -9.24 -13.73 0.72
CA ILE A 68 -8.71 -13.09 1.93
C ILE A 68 -9.82 -13.07 2.97
N GLU A 69 -9.91 -14.14 3.73
CA GLU A 69 -11.00 -14.40 4.68
C GLU A 69 -10.68 -13.99 6.13
N ASN A 70 -9.53 -13.33 6.34
CA ASN A 70 -9.08 -12.92 7.67
C ASN A 70 -8.58 -11.48 7.67
N TYR A 71 -9.04 -10.72 8.65
CA TYR A 71 -8.63 -9.33 8.82
C TYR A 71 -7.33 -9.21 9.61
N TYR A 72 -6.32 -8.57 9.03
CA TYR A 72 -5.03 -8.29 9.69
C TYR A 72 -5.04 -6.96 10.44
N PHE A 73 -5.44 -5.90 9.74
CA PHE A 73 -5.45 -4.52 10.22
C PHE A 73 -6.82 -3.89 9.96
N GLY A 74 -6.87 -2.56 10.02
CA GLY A 74 -8.09 -1.78 9.83
C GLY A 74 -8.84 -1.54 11.13
N CYS A 75 -9.62 -0.47 11.14
CA CYS A 75 -10.46 -0.10 12.28
C CYS A 75 -11.79 -0.84 12.26
N ARG A 76 -12.22 -1.33 13.41
CA ARG A 76 -13.52 -1.98 13.57
C ARG A 76 -14.67 -0.98 13.45
N GLY A 77 -15.87 -1.51 13.22
CA GLY A 77 -17.14 -0.79 13.13
C GLY A 77 -17.62 -0.61 11.69
N GLY A 78 -18.93 -0.41 11.54
CA GLY A 78 -19.57 -0.20 10.26
C GLY A 78 -20.38 -1.39 9.75
N LEU A 79 -20.97 -1.21 8.57
CA LEU A 79 -21.89 -2.17 7.96
C LEU A 79 -21.25 -3.55 7.72
N TYR A 80 -19.98 -3.60 7.41
CA TYR A 80 -19.30 -4.86 7.11
C TYR A 80 -19.32 -5.83 8.32
N GLU A 81 -19.28 -5.33 9.56
CA GLU A 81 -19.37 -6.19 10.75
C GLU A 81 -20.75 -6.85 10.87
N GLN A 82 -21.80 -6.17 10.41
CA GLN A 82 -23.14 -6.74 10.36
C GLN A 82 -23.24 -7.86 9.31
N ILE A 83 -22.62 -7.65 8.14
CA ILE A 83 -22.53 -8.66 7.08
C ILE A 83 -21.75 -9.89 7.55
N ASP A 84 -20.61 -9.68 8.19
CA ASP A 84 -19.77 -10.77 8.71
C ASP A 84 -20.48 -11.55 9.83
N ALA A 85 -21.20 -10.86 10.71
CA ALA A 85 -21.97 -11.49 11.76
C ALA A 85 -23.12 -12.35 11.21
N GLU A 86 -23.80 -11.88 10.16
CA GLU A 86 -24.87 -12.61 9.51
C GLU A 86 -24.34 -13.82 8.71
N ALA A 87 -23.24 -13.64 7.98
CA ALA A 87 -22.55 -14.71 7.30
C ALA A 87 -22.14 -15.82 8.28
N LYS A 88 -21.57 -15.45 9.43
CA LYS A 88 -21.20 -16.37 10.49
C LYS A 88 -22.42 -17.06 11.11
N GLY A 89 -23.51 -16.33 11.34
CA GLY A 89 -24.77 -16.88 11.85
C GLY A 89 -25.48 -17.83 10.89
N SER A 90 -25.10 -17.81 9.62
CA SER A 90 -25.63 -18.69 8.56
C SER A 90 -24.80 -19.95 8.34
N GLU A 91 -23.73 -20.15 9.10
CA GLU A 91 -22.86 -21.34 8.97
C GLU A 91 -23.65 -22.61 9.36
N PRO A 92 -23.51 -23.72 8.59
CA PRO A 92 -24.09 -24.99 8.96
C PRO A 92 -23.58 -25.50 10.32
N LEU A 93 -24.39 -26.25 11.04
CA LEU A 93 -23.98 -26.87 12.29
C LEU A 93 -22.72 -27.72 12.10
N GLY A 94 -21.71 -27.48 12.95
CA GLY A 94 -20.42 -28.15 12.90
C GLY A 94 -19.41 -27.55 11.93
N TYR A 95 -19.79 -26.51 11.17
CA TYR A 95 -18.85 -25.76 10.35
C TYR A 95 -18.20 -24.66 11.19
N THR A 96 -16.91 -24.56 11.17
CA THR A 96 -16.16 -23.50 11.85
C THR A 96 -15.20 -22.82 10.89
N VAL A 97 -15.21 -21.50 10.89
CA VAL A 97 -14.19 -20.71 10.20
C VAL A 97 -12.86 -20.85 10.93
N SER A 98 -11.80 -21.11 10.21
CA SER A 98 -10.45 -21.39 10.77
C SER A 98 -9.84 -20.24 11.55
N TYR A 99 -10.32 -19.01 11.37
CA TYR A 99 -9.72 -17.80 11.95
C TYR A 99 -10.68 -17.09 12.92
N PRO A 100 -10.21 -16.68 14.11
CA PRO A 100 -11.05 -15.97 15.09
C PRO A 100 -11.63 -14.64 14.58
N ASN A 101 -10.90 -13.96 13.66
CA ASN A 101 -11.33 -12.71 13.04
C ASN A 101 -11.72 -12.89 11.56
N GLY A 102 -11.98 -14.11 11.16
CA GLY A 102 -12.32 -14.46 9.79
C GLY A 102 -13.81 -14.66 9.58
N TYR A 103 -14.16 -14.91 8.35
CA TYR A 103 -15.51 -15.21 7.88
C TYR A 103 -15.44 -16.23 6.74
N ASN A 104 -16.56 -16.81 6.40
CA ASN A 104 -16.68 -17.68 5.22
C ASN A 104 -16.95 -16.83 3.98
N CYS A 105 -16.10 -16.94 2.96
CA CYS A 105 -16.15 -16.14 1.75
C CYS A 105 -17.47 -16.31 0.99
N GLU A 106 -17.93 -17.55 0.83
CA GLU A 106 -19.16 -17.88 0.11
C GLU A 106 -20.41 -17.37 0.83
N LEU A 107 -20.44 -17.49 2.15
CA LEU A 107 -21.56 -16.98 2.95
C LEU A 107 -21.59 -15.44 2.95
N LYS A 108 -20.43 -14.80 3.00
CA LYS A 108 -20.33 -13.33 2.91
C LYS A 108 -20.84 -12.83 1.57
N GLU A 109 -20.42 -13.48 0.48
CA GLU A 109 -20.89 -13.16 -0.88
C GLU A 109 -22.41 -13.25 -0.97
N ARG A 110 -22.99 -14.36 -0.51
CA ARG A 110 -24.43 -14.57 -0.52
C ARG A 110 -25.16 -13.51 0.30
N VAL A 111 -24.72 -13.21 1.51
CA VAL A 111 -25.36 -12.18 2.37
C VAL A 111 -25.31 -10.81 1.72
N LEU A 112 -24.19 -10.42 1.09
CA LEU A 112 -24.08 -9.16 0.35
C LEU A 112 -25.11 -9.09 -0.77
N GLU A 113 -25.20 -10.13 -1.60
CA GLU A 113 -26.15 -10.15 -2.73
C GLU A 113 -27.60 -10.14 -2.24
N GLU A 114 -27.96 -11.01 -1.29
CA GLU A 114 -29.31 -11.10 -0.74
C GLU A 114 -29.77 -9.75 -0.15
N LYS A 115 -28.89 -9.06 0.57
CA LYS A 115 -29.23 -7.74 1.15
C LYS A 115 -29.41 -6.66 0.10
N ILE A 116 -28.47 -6.53 -0.84
CA ILE A 116 -28.56 -5.49 -1.87
C ILE A 116 -29.82 -5.71 -2.71
N ARG A 117 -30.07 -6.95 -3.18
CA ARG A 117 -31.28 -7.26 -3.97
C ARG A 117 -32.55 -7.15 -3.15
N GLY A 118 -32.52 -7.58 -1.89
CA GLY A 118 -33.68 -7.49 -0.98
C GLY A 118 -34.11 -6.05 -0.69
N LEU A 119 -33.18 -5.09 -0.81
CA LEU A 119 -33.45 -3.66 -0.70
C LEU A 119 -33.72 -2.98 -2.08
N GLY A 120 -33.82 -3.75 -3.16
CA GLY A 120 -34.14 -3.24 -4.49
C GLY A 120 -32.95 -2.84 -5.35
N GLY A 121 -31.72 -3.08 -4.90
CA GLY A 121 -30.51 -2.86 -5.71
C GLY A 121 -30.41 -3.85 -6.87
N GLU A 122 -29.99 -3.36 -8.01
CA GLU A 122 -29.75 -4.15 -9.23
C GLU A 122 -28.25 -4.47 -9.37
N ILE A 123 -27.94 -5.71 -9.76
CA ILE A 123 -26.54 -6.15 -9.96
C ILE A 123 -26.41 -6.73 -11.37
N ALA A 124 -25.55 -6.11 -12.18
CA ALA A 124 -25.13 -6.60 -13.47
C ALA A 124 -23.80 -7.36 -13.32
N TYR A 125 -23.86 -8.69 -13.26
CA TYR A 125 -22.69 -9.55 -13.24
C TYR A 125 -22.15 -9.83 -14.64
N GLY A 126 -20.85 -10.15 -14.74
CA GLY A 126 -20.18 -10.38 -16.02
C GLY A 126 -20.24 -9.14 -16.91
N ALA A 127 -20.18 -7.97 -16.28
CA ALA A 127 -20.36 -6.67 -16.91
C ALA A 127 -19.08 -5.85 -16.82
N ASP A 128 -18.49 -5.52 -17.97
CA ASP A 128 -17.26 -4.75 -18.05
C ASP A 128 -17.55 -3.29 -18.45
N LEU A 129 -16.93 -2.35 -17.71
CA LEU A 129 -16.96 -0.93 -18.03
C LEU A 129 -16.29 -0.70 -19.39
N THR A 130 -16.99 -0.03 -20.31
CA THR A 130 -16.46 0.30 -21.64
C THR A 130 -16.34 1.80 -21.87
N GLY A 131 -17.13 2.62 -21.16
CA GLY A 131 -17.09 4.06 -21.33
C GLY A 131 -17.75 4.81 -20.17
N VAL A 132 -17.53 6.13 -20.17
CA VAL A 132 -18.11 7.06 -19.19
C VAL A 132 -18.95 8.10 -19.93
N ILE A 133 -20.18 8.28 -19.50
CA ILE A 133 -21.10 9.30 -20.01
C ILE A 133 -20.78 10.62 -19.31
N MET A 134 -20.45 11.65 -20.07
CA MET A 134 -20.05 12.94 -19.51
C MET A 134 -20.69 14.12 -20.23
N ASP A 135 -20.79 15.24 -19.51
CA ASP A 135 -20.97 16.58 -20.08
C ASP A 135 -19.93 17.53 -19.50
N GLY A 136 -18.98 17.95 -20.32
CA GLY A 136 -17.80 18.67 -19.83
C GLY A 136 -17.00 17.88 -18.82
N ASN A 137 -16.94 18.37 -17.59
CA ASN A 137 -16.26 17.73 -16.46
C ASN A 137 -17.23 16.99 -15.52
N THR A 138 -18.49 16.85 -15.91
CA THR A 138 -19.50 16.17 -15.09
C THR A 138 -19.73 14.76 -15.62
N VAL A 139 -19.55 13.76 -14.78
CA VAL A 139 -19.94 12.39 -15.04
C VAL A 139 -21.47 12.29 -14.86
N LEU A 140 -22.13 11.68 -15.83
CA LEU A 140 -23.59 11.51 -15.89
C LEU A 140 -23.99 10.03 -15.89
N GLY A 141 -23.01 9.12 -15.95
CA GLY A 141 -23.28 7.70 -16.03
C GLY A 141 -22.14 6.92 -16.67
N VAL A 142 -22.44 5.67 -17.01
CA VAL A 142 -21.46 4.74 -17.59
C VAL A 142 -22.04 3.97 -18.76
N GLU A 143 -21.15 3.53 -19.63
CA GLU A 143 -21.42 2.49 -20.63
C GLU A 143 -20.70 1.21 -20.19
N TYR A 144 -21.39 0.09 -20.28
CA TYR A 144 -20.82 -1.23 -19.97
C TYR A 144 -21.32 -2.27 -20.96
N ILE A 145 -20.53 -3.32 -21.13
CA ILE A 145 -20.91 -4.49 -21.92
C ILE A 145 -21.26 -5.65 -20.98
N GLN A 146 -22.40 -6.31 -21.22
CA GLN A 146 -22.82 -7.52 -20.54
C GLN A 146 -23.15 -8.58 -21.58
N GLY A 147 -22.40 -9.68 -21.59
CA GLY A 147 -22.45 -10.62 -22.69
C GLY A 147 -22.02 -9.97 -24.00
N ALA A 148 -22.94 -9.93 -25.01
CA ALA A 148 -22.68 -9.29 -26.29
C ALA A 148 -23.43 -7.95 -26.48
N GLN A 149 -23.97 -7.37 -25.41
CA GLN A 149 -24.82 -6.18 -25.48
C GLN A 149 -24.19 -5.01 -24.73
N LEU A 150 -24.21 -3.84 -25.37
CA LEU A 150 -23.85 -2.58 -24.73
C LEU A 150 -25.07 -2.01 -24.01
N HIS A 151 -24.84 -1.54 -22.81
CA HIS A 151 -25.81 -0.90 -21.94
C HIS A 151 -25.30 0.47 -21.50
N CYS A 152 -26.22 1.41 -21.30
CA CYS A 152 -25.93 2.71 -20.72
C CYS A 152 -26.79 2.91 -19.46
N ALA A 153 -26.14 3.33 -18.37
CA ALA A 153 -26.79 3.68 -17.12
C ALA A 153 -26.40 5.11 -16.73
N CYS A 154 -27.41 5.96 -16.52
CA CYS A 154 -27.23 7.33 -16.07
C CYS A 154 -27.53 7.46 -14.57
N ALA A 155 -26.79 8.31 -13.88
CA ALA A 155 -27.02 8.66 -12.49
C ALA A 155 -26.41 10.03 -12.16
N PRO A 156 -26.98 10.78 -11.19
CA PRO A 156 -26.39 12.04 -10.73
C PRO A 156 -24.98 11.88 -10.17
N VAL A 157 -24.70 10.74 -9.52
CA VAL A 157 -23.39 10.38 -8.98
C VAL A 157 -23.04 8.95 -9.38
N VAL A 158 -21.78 8.74 -9.76
CA VAL A 158 -21.19 7.45 -10.08
C VAL A 158 -20.01 7.19 -9.15
N ILE A 159 -19.92 5.97 -8.63
CA ILE A 159 -18.84 5.57 -7.74
C ILE A 159 -17.85 4.67 -8.51
N ASP A 160 -16.60 5.09 -8.63
CA ASP A 160 -15.50 4.23 -9.04
C ASP A 160 -15.04 3.36 -7.87
N ALA A 161 -15.40 2.10 -7.89
CA ALA A 161 -14.93 1.06 -6.99
C ALA A 161 -14.20 -0.06 -7.75
N THR A 162 -13.64 0.27 -8.92
CA THR A 162 -12.91 -0.69 -9.79
C THR A 162 -11.59 -1.14 -9.19
N ALA A 163 -11.18 -0.52 -8.09
CA ALA A 163 -9.93 -0.72 -7.37
C ALA A 163 -8.68 -0.25 -8.13
N GLU A 164 -8.68 -0.31 -9.46
CA GLU A 164 -7.57 0.19 -10.32
C GLU A 164 -7.79 1.63 -10.80
N GLY A 165 -9.00 2.21 -10.63
CA GLY A 165 -9.32 3.58 -11.04
C GLY A 165 -9.68 3.74 -12.52
N TYR A 166 -10.14 2.68 -13.17
CA TYR A 166 -10.44 2.72 -14.62
C TYR A 166 -11.50 3.74 -14.99
N LEU A 167 -12.56 3.88 -14.18
CA LEU A 167 -13.61 4.86 -14.45
C LEU A 167 -13.05 6.27 -14.30
N CYS A 168 -12.30 6.55 -13.24
CA CYS A 168 -11.62 7.83 -13.03
C CYS A 168 -10.69 8.18 -14.19
N GLN A 169 -9.94 7.21 -14.72
CA GLN A 169 -9.07 7.40 -15.88
C GLN A 169 -9.87 7.79 -17.12
N ILE A 170 -10.95 7.05 -17.44
CA ILE A 170 -11.81 7.37 -18.59
C ILE A 170 -12.49 8.73 -18.40
N ALA A 171 -12.88 9.09 -17.17
CA ALA A 171 -13.44 10.40 -16.86
C ALA A 171 -12.42 11.54 -17.02
N GLY A 172 -11.12 11.24 -17.06
CA GLY A 172 -10.05 12.21 -17.20
C GLY A 172 -9.64 12.82 -15.86
N ALA A 173 -9.89 12.12 -14.75
CA ALA A 173 -9.38 12.51 -13.45
C ALA A 173 -7.84 12.37 -13.41
N GLU A 174 -7.18 13.28 -12.73
CA GLU A 174 -5.74 13.18 -12.46
C GLU A 174 -5.46 12.04 -11.47
N TYR A 175 -4.36 11.33 -11.70
CA TYR A 175 -3.92 10.23 -10.82
C TYR A 175 -2.40 10.14 -10.74
N THR A 176 -1.91 9.42 -9.75
CA THR A 176 -0.50 8.96 -9.65
C THR A 176 -0.45 7.44 -9.68
N LEU A 177 0.66 6.90 -10.11
CA LEU A 177 0.91 5.47 -10.19
C LEU A 177 2.25 5.13 -9.56
N GLY A 178 2.22 4.28 -8.53
CA GLY A 178 3.43 3.75 -7.92
C GLY A 178 4.41 4.79 -7.40
N ARG A 179 5.64 4.35 -7.20
CA ARG A 179 6.75 5.17 -6.70
C ARG A 179 7.36 6.07 -7.78
N ASP A 180 8.00 7.14 -7.35
CA ASP A 180 8.51 8.18 -8.26
C ASP A 180 9.61 7.71 -9.20
N LEU A 181 10.41 6.71 -8.81
CA LEU A 181 11.56 6.26 -9.60
C LEU A 181 11.14 5.62 -10.91
N ASP A 182 10.21 4.68 -10.88
CA ASP A 182 9.91 3.77 -11.99
C ASP A 182 8.42 3.41 -12.11
N GLN A 183 7.56 4.09 -11.36
CA GLN A 183 6.11 3.86 -11.30
C GLN A 183 5.71 2.44 -10.85
N LYS A 184 6.61 1.70 -10.21
CA LYS A 184 6.25 0.42 -9.63
C LYS A 184 5.26 0.59 -8.49
N VAL A 185 4.16 -0.11 -8.60
CA VAL A 185 3.16 -0.25 -7.54
C VAL A 185 3.58 -1.31 -6.52
N GLN A 186 2.84 -1.44 -5.42
CA GLN A 186 3.07 -2.51 -4.45
C GLN A 186 3.01 -3.90 -5.10
N PRO A 187 3.88 -4.85 -4.71
CA PRO A 187 3.84 -6.21 -5.23
C PRO A 187 2.44 -6.82 -5.10
N PHE A 188 1.98 -7.50 -6.13
CA PHE A 188 0.73 -8.25 -6.06
C PHE A 188 0.90 -9.55 -5.26
N GLY A 189 -0.19 -10.10 -4.78
CA GLY A 189 -0.23 -11.39 -4.12
C GLY A 189 -1.32 -12.28 -4.65
N ASN A 190 -1.29 -13.55 -4.25
CA ASN A 190 -2.42 -14.45 -4.39
C ASN A 190 -2.56 -15.33 -3.14
N VAL A 191 -3.66 -16.07 -3.08
CA VAL A 191 -3.95 -16.98 -1.98
C VAL A 191 -3.74 -18.40 -2.44
N ARG A 192 -2.91 -19.14 -1.70
CA ARG A 192 -2.74 -20.57 -1.81
C ARG A 192 -3.60 -21.28 -0.79
N ILE A 193 -4.27 -22.34 -1.20
CA ILE A 193 -5.12 -23.17 -0.37
C ILE A 193 -4.48 -24.52 -0.22
N ASP A 194 -4.13 -24.89 1.01
CA ASP A 194 -3.52 -26.17 1.36
C ASP A 194 -4.44 -27.01 2.23
N LEU A 195 -4.39 -28.32 2.09
CA LEU A 195 -4.88 -29.27 3.08
C LEU A 195 -3.77 -29.56 4.09
N VAL A 196 -4.06 -29.37 5.37
CA VAL A 196 -3.22 -29.84 6.48
C VAL A 196 -3.61 -31.29 6.78
N GLU A 197 -2.73 -32.25 6.45
CA GLU A 197 -3.06 -33.70 6.51
C GLU A 197 -3.39 -34.19 7.92
N GLU A 198 -2.65 -33.69 8.94
CA GLU A 198 -2.85 -34.11 10.33
C GLU A 198 -4.24 -33.74 10.86
N SER A 199 -4.70 -32.54 10.58
CA SER A 199 -6.00 -32.04 11.05
C SER A 199 -7.13 -32.19 10.03
N MET A 200 -6.81 -32.55 8.79
CA MET A 200 -7.74 -32.56 7.65
C MET A 200 -8.44 -31.20 7.46
N THR A 201 -7.76 -30.11 7.79
CA THR A 201 -8.30 -28.74 7.68
C THR A 201 -7.68 -27.99 6.51
N GLY A 202 -8.44 -27.08 5.91
CA GLY A 202 -7.93 -26.11 4.95
C GLY A 202 -7.03 -25.07 5.65
N SER A 203 -5.99 -24.64 4.97
CA SER A 203 -5.12 -23.53 5.41
C SER A 203 -4.88 -22.60 4.25
N HIS A 204 -5.04 -21.31 4.46
CA HIS A 204 -4.76 -20.29 3.47
C HIS A 204 -3.41 -19.63 3.76
N SER A 205 -2.62 -19.43 2.71
CA SER A 205 -1.34 -18.72 2.76
C SER A 205 -1.34 -17.59 1.74
N TYR A 206 -0.98 -16.41 2.19
CA TYR A 206 -0.85 -15.23 1.35
C TYR A 206 0.59 -15.09 0.87
N THR A 207 0.75 -14.66 -0.38
CA THR A 207 2.06 -14.63 -1.02
C THR A 207 2.34 -13.29 -1.66
N ASP A 208 3.62 -12.98 -1.80
CA ASP A 208 4.09 -11.86 -2.58
C ASP A 208 4.65 -12.40 -3.89
N CYS A 209 4.06 -11.97 -5.01
CA CYS A 209 4.28 -12.60 -6.31
C CYS A 209 4.96 -11.69 -7.34
N GLY A 210 5.53 -10.57 -6.90
CA GLY A 210 6.25 -9.64 -7.77
C GLY A 210 5.43 -8.43 -8.20
N TYR A 211 5.94 -7.73 -9.20
CA TYR A 211 5.40 -6.46 -9.65
C TYR A 211 4.61 -6.62 -10.94
N VAL A 212 3.45 -5.96 -10.99
CA VAL A 212 2.58 -5.89 -12.16
C VAL A 212 2.05 -4.47 -12.27
N SER A 213 2.16 -3.87 -13.43
CA SER A 213 1.51 -2.58 -13.69
C SER A 213 0.01 -2.77 -13.92
N PRO A 214 -0.86 -2.07 -13.19
CA PRO A 214 -2.32 -2.18 -13.38
C PRO A 214 -2.78 -1.61 -14.73
N ILE A 215 -1.95 -0.81 -15.38
CA ILE A 215 -2.25 -0.19 -16.68
C ILE A 215 -1.68 -0.94 -17.88
N VAL A 216 -1.02 -2.10 -17.67
CA VAL A 216 -0.45 -2.93 -18.73
C VAL A 216 -1.11 -4.31 -18.72
N PRO A 217 -2.16 -4.53 -19.56
CA PRO A 217 -2.97 -5.75 -19.54
C PRO A 217 -2.16 -7.05 -19.73
N GLU A 218 -1.10 -7.00 -20.55
CA GLU A 218 -0.24 -8.15 -20.82
C GLU A 218 0.48 -8.61 -19.57
N GLN A 219 0.97 -7.69 -18.73
CA GLN A 219 1.63 -8.02 -17.46
C GLN A 219 0.63 -8.67 -16.50
N TYR A 220 -0.59 -8.17 -16.45
CA TYR A 220 -1.65 -8.71 -15.62
C TYR A 220 -1.99 -10.15 -16.01
N SER A 221 -2.15 -10.41 -17.31
CA SER A 221 -2.39 -11.75 -17.85
C SER A 221 -1.22 -12.69 -17.56
N GLN A 222 0.01 -12.22 -17.73
CA GLN A 222 1.21 -13.02 -17.42
C GLN A 222 1.32 -13.33 -15.92
N ALA A 223 0.94 -12.40 -15.04
CA ALA A 223 0.92 -12.62 -13.59
C ALA A 223 -0.05 -13.75 -13.21
N ILE A 224 -1.25 -13.77 -13.77
CA ILE A 224 -2.23 -14.85 -13.56
C ILE A 224 -1.67 -16.19 -14.03
N LEU A 225 -1.10 -16.24 -15.24
CA LEU A 225 -0.50 -17.45 -15.79
C LEU A 225 0.73 -17.92 -14.99
N SER A 226 1.54 -16.97 -14.52
CA SER A 226 2.71 -17.27 -13.68
C SER A 226 2.28 -17.82 -12.32
N ALA A 227 1.28 -17.24 -11.69
CA ALA A 227 0.71 -17.74 -10.45
C ALA A 227 0.24 -19.20 -10.57
N ALA A 228 -0.26 -19.60 -11.74
CA ALA A 228 -0.67 -20.98 -12.01
C ALA A 228 0.51 -21.94 -12.33
N ARG A 229 1.69 -21.41 -12.65
CA ARG A 229 2.86 -22.22 -13.09
C ARG A 229 3.92 -22.43 -12.01
N PHE A 230 3.64 -22.16 -10.77
CA PHE A 230 4.62 -22.21 -9.69
C PHE A 230 5.15 -23.59 -9.33
N SER A 231 5.92 -24.21 -10.20
CA SER A 231 6.64 -25.43 -9.84
C SER A 231 7.67 -25.19 -8.74
N THR A 232 8.43 -24.09 -8.83
CA THR A 232 9.43 -23.73 -7.81
C THR A 232 8.77 -23.36 -6.48
N TYR A 233 7.69 -22.60 -6.54
CA TYR A 233 6.86 -22.25 -5.42
C TYR A 233 6.27 -23.48 -4.71
N LEU A 234 5.77 -24.42 -5.47
CA LEU A 234 5.21 -25.67 -4.96
C LEU A 234 6.28 -26.55 -4.33
N LEU A 235 7.47 -26.59 -4.92
CA LEU A 235 8.58 -27.41 -4.43
C LEU A 235 9.25 -26.82 -3.19
N ASP A 236 9.50 -25.50 -3.18
CA ASP A 236 10.21 -24.83 -2.08
C ASP A 236 9.35 -24.70 -0.82
N ASP A 237 8.02 -24.65 -0.98
CA ASP A 237 7.08 -24.49 0.13
C ASP A 237 6.28 -25.76 0.45
N TYR A 238 6.55 -26.82 -0.26
CA TYR A 238 5.92 -28.10 0.00
C TYR A 238 6.43 -28.68 1.31
N ARG A 239 5.60 -28.58 2.33
CA ARG A 239 5.91 -29.13 3.67
C ARG A 239 5.34 -30.50 3.82
N ILE A 240 6.08 -31.40 4.47
CA ILE A 240 5.55 -32.69 4.90
C ILE A 240 4.27 -32.43 5.71
N GLY A 241 3.18 -33.12 5.36
CA GLY A 241 1.87 -32.98 6.00
C GLY A 241 0.98 -31.87 5.44
N ARG A 242 1.35 -31.23 4.31
CA ARG A 242 0.50 -30.29 3.59
C ARG A 242 0.39 -30.65 2.12
N ARG A 243 -0.80 -30.55 1.57
CA ARG A 243 -1.08 -30.75 0.14
C ARG A 243 -1.70 -29.49 -0.45
N LEU A 244 -1.16 -29.02 -1.55
CA LEU A 244 -1.79 -27.93 -2.31
C LEU A 244 -3.13 -28.41 -2.88
N LEU A 245 -4.20 -27.68 -2.54
CA LEU A 245 -5.53 -27.88 -3.12
C LEU A 245 -5.79 -26.93 -4.30
N GLY A 246 -5.27 -25.72 -4.23
CA GLY A 246 -5.45 -24.75 -5.30
C GLY A 246 -4.74 -23.42 -5.03
N ILE A 247 -4.66 -22.62 -6.08
CA ILE A 247 -4.22 -21.22 -6.04
C ILE A 247 -5.35 -20.38 -6.61
N THR A 248 -5.72 -19.33 -5.92
CA THR A 248 -6.77 -18.42 -6.37
C THR A 248 -6.36 -17.76 -7.70
N PRO A 249 -7.17 -17.85 -8.75
CA PRO A 249 -6.88 -17.20 -10.02
C PRO A 249 -7.05 -15.69 -9.96
N TYR A 250 -7.77 -15.18 -8.94
CA TYR A 250 -7.95 -13.77 -8.70
C TYR A 250 -6.75 -13.20 -7.94
N ILE A 251 -5.94 -12.39 -8.61
CA ILE A 251 -4.73 -11.83 -8.01
C ILE A 251 -5.05 -10.60 -7.16
N GLY A 252 -4.38 -10.51 -6.02
CA GLY A 252 -4.51 -9.40 -5.08
C GLY A 252 -3.57 -8.27 -5.44
N MET A 253 -4.05 -7.34 -6.28
CA MET A 253 -3.36 -6.07 -6.51
C MET A 253 -3.46 -5.22 -5.27
N ARG A 254 -2.31 -4.80 -4.72
CA ARG A 254 -2.26 -3.99 -3.49
C ARG A 254 -2.36 -2.49 -3.76
N GLU A 255 -2.00 -2.07 -4.94
CA GLU A 255 -2.05 -0.67 -5.37
C GLU A 255 -2.46 -0.59 -6.85
N GLY A 256 -3.29 0.39 -7.16
CA GLY A 256 -3.70 0.76 -8.51
C GLY A 256 -3.35 2.22 -8.78
N MET A 257 -4.06 2.85 -9.71
CA MET A 257 -4.00 4.30 -9.88
C MET A 257 -4.61 4.98 -8.65
N LEU A 258 -3.87 5.92 -8.04
CA LEU A 258 -4.32 6.71 -6.90
C LEU A 258 -4.82 8.06 -7.41
N ILE A 259 -6.10 8.38 -7.22
CA ILE A 259 -6.67 9.63 -7.71
C ILE A 259 -6.00 10.85 -7.06
N GLN A 260 -6.00 11.99 -7.76
CA GLN A 260 -5.77 13.29 -7.15
C GLN A 260 -7.12 13.83 -6.68
N GLY A 261 -7.37 13.72 -5.37
CA GLY A 261 -8.59 14.23 -4.76
C GLY A 261 -8.50 15.71 -4.40
N GLU A 262 -9.62 16.25 -3.86
CA GLU A 262 -9.67 17.59 -3.27
C GLU A 262 -8.66 17.72 -2.11
N GLU A 263 -8.48 16.63 -1.35
CA GLU A 263 -7.45 16.46 -0.33
C GLU A 263 -6.60 15.24 -0.65
N ARG A 264 -5.38 15.21 -0.14
CA ARG A 264 -4.47 14.08 -0.35
C ARG A 264 -3.76 13.71 0.95
N LEU A 265 -3.81 12.44 1.28
CA LEU A 265 -3.06 11.86 2.39
C LEU A 265 -1.61 11.62 1.96
N ARG A 266 -0.65 11.94 2.84
CA ARG A 266 0.78 11.74 2.59
C ARG A 266 1.45 11.10 3.80
N LEU A 267 2.33 10.13 3.55
CA LEU A 267 3.09 9.50 4.63
C LEU A 267 3.88 10.54 5.42
N GLN A 268 4.56 11.46 4.73
CA GLN A 268 5.35 12.52 5.36
C GLN A 268 4.56 13.34 6.39
N ASP A 269 3.29 13.66 6.10
CA ASP A 269 2.44 14.41 7.02
C ASP A 269 2.12 13.57 8.26
N VAL A 270 1.71 12.33 8.06
CA VAL A 270 1.32 11.40 9.14
C VAL A 270 2.48 11.12 10.09
N VAL A 271 3.67 10.83 9.57
CA VAL A 271 4.85 10.52 10.40
C VAL A 271 5.38 11.76 11.14
N ASN A 272 5.07 12.96 10.67
CA ASN A 272 5.33 14.22 11.34
C ASN A 272 4.21 14.64 12.32
N GLY A 273 3.21 13.79 12.52
CA GLY A 273 2.10 14.05 13.45
C GLY A 273 1.03 15.00 12.89
N VAL A 274 1.09 15.33 11.61
CA VAL A 274 0.04 16.09 10.91
C VAL A 274 -1.01 15.13 10.41
N SER A 275 -2.23 15.24 10.89
CA SER A 275 -3.34 14.40 10.48
C SER A 275 -4.58 15.24 10.20
N PRO A 276 -5.36 14.90 9.17
CA PRO A 276 -6.64 15.55 8.92
C PRO A 276 -7.54 15.50 10.16
N LYS A 277 -8.28 16.57 10.42
CA LYS A 277 -9.18 16.69 11.57
C LYS A 277 -10.61 17.04 11.19
N GLU A 278 -10.79 17.54 9.96
CA GLU A 278 -12.08 18.01 9.47
C GLU A 278 -12.68 17.03 8.47
N LYS A 279 -13.98 16.94 8.45
CA LYS A 279 -14.77 16.12 7.51
C LYS A 279 -14.28 14.67 7.38
N ILE A 280 -13.92 14.05 8.51
CA ILE A 280 -13.40 12.68 8.53
C ILE A 280 -14.52 11.68 8.23
N LEU A 281 -14.32 10.84 7.22
CA LEU A 281 -15.25 9.77 6.84
C LEU A 281 -15.09 8.53 7.73
N PHE A 282 -13.86 8.11 7.93
CA PHE A 282 -13.50 6.96 8.75
C PHE A 282 -12.05 7.06 9.20
N TYR A 283 -11.64 6.19 10.12
CA TYR A 283 -10.24 6.04 10.49
C TYR A 283 -9.68 4.76 9.87
N ALA A 284 -8.48 4.87 9.30
CA ALA A 284 -7.67 3.74 8.87
C ALA A 284 -6.66 3.35 9.96
N TYR A 285 -6.26 2.08 9.98
CA TYR A 285 -5.30 1.54 10.95
C TYR A 285 -4.42 0.48 10.30
N SER A 286 -3.13 0.76 10.20
CA SER A 286 -2.12 -0.19 9.71
C SER A 286 -0.72 0.29 10.07
N ASN A 287 0.30 -0.51 9.75
CA ASN A 287 1.67 -0.03 9.53
C ASN A 287 1.82 0.45 8.07
N ALA A 288 3.01 0.92 7.72
CA ALA A 288 3.39 1.15 6.33
C ALA A 288 3.64 -0.20 5.63
N ASP A 289 2.56 -0.91 5.31
CA ASP A 289 2.54 -2.32 4.88
C ASP A 289 3.04 -2.49 3.43
N ASN A 290 4.27 -2.03 3.19
CA ASN A 290 4.96 -2.23 1.92
C ASN A 290 5.48 -3.67 1.83
N HIS A 291 5.17 -4.35 0.73
CA HIS A 291 5.57 -5.72 0.44
C HIS A 291 6.79 -5.82 -0.49
N GLY A 292 7.35 -4.68 -0.91
CA GLY A 292 8.55 -4.62 -1.74
C GLY A 292 9.80 -5.07 -0.98
N LYS A 293 10.75 -5.64 -1.71
CA LYS A 293 12.08 -5.98 -1.20
C LYS A 293 13.13 -4.94 -1.60
N ASP A 294 12.86 -4.16 -2.60
CA ASP A 294 13.75 -3.17 -3.19
C ASP A 294 13.58 -1.77 -2.57
N MET A 295 13.67 -1.73 -1.23
CA MET A 295 13.44 -0.54 -0.40
C MET A 295 14.37 0.63 -0.72
N ALA A 296 15.56 0.37 -1.24
CA ALA A 296 16.49 1.40 -1.68
C ALA A 296 15.94 2.28 -2.81
N PHE A 297 14.94 1.80 -3.53
CA PHE A 297 14.34 2.47 -4.68
C PHE A 297 12.97 3.10 -4.38
N GLU A 298 12.51 3.01 -3.14
CA GLU A 298 11.29 3.66 -2.67
C GLU A 298 11.44 5.19 -2.58
N ASN A 299 10.31 5.88 -2.42
CA ASN A 299 10.33 7.33 -2.22
C ASN A 299 10.97 7.71 -0.88
N ARG A 300 11.51 8.92 -0.81
CA ARG A 300 12.24 9.43 0.35
C ARG A 300 11.47 9.31 1.68
N PRO A 301 10.16 9.61 1.78
CA PRO A 301 9.43 9.45 3.03
C PRO A 301 9.42 8.02 3.58
N GLN A 302 9.28 7.02 2.69
CA GLN A 302 9.37 5.63 3.09
C GLN A 302 10.79 5.23 3.50
N GLN A 303 11.80 5.67 2.73
CA GLN A 303 13.20 5.40 3.07
C GLN A 303 13.59 5.98 4.43
N ASP A 304 13.24 7.24 4.70
CA ASP A 304 13.50 7.89 5.99
C ASP A 304 12.85 7.11 7.15
N TRP A 305 11.58 6.71 6.98
CA TRP A 305 10.82 5.98 7.99
C TRP A 305 11.28 4.53 8.17
N MET A 306 11.44 3.80 7.06
CA MET A 306 11.70 2.37 7.07
C MET A 306 13.18 2.01 7.13
N ILE A 307 14.05 2.74 6.41
CA ILE A 307 15.49 2.43 6.33
C ILE A 307 16.23 3.11 7.46
N ALA A 308 16.16 4.45 7.54
CA ALA A 308 16.93 5.18 8.56
C ALA A 308 16.46 4.88 9.99
N CYS A 309 15.15 4.68 10.21
CA CYS A 309 14.58 4.53 11.54
C CYS A 309 14.09 3.11 11.85
N SER A 310 14.05 2.20 10.89
CA SER A 310 13.49 0.84 11.06
C SER A 310 12.08 0.84 11.66
N LEU A 311 11.21 1.75 11.22
CA LEU A 311 9.84 1.93 11.75
C LEU A 311 8.77 1.26 10.90
N TRP A 312 9.12 0.38 10.00
CA TRP A 312 8.21 -0.32 9.09
C TRP A 312 7.03 -0.97 9.82
N GLY A 313 7.31 -1.77 10.85
CA GLY A 313 6.27 -2.50 11.59
C GLY A 313 5.53 -1.68 12.66
N LEU A 314 5.79 -0.37 12.75
CA LEU A 314 5.08 0.49 13.69
C LEU A 314 3.70 0.84 13.13
N ASN A 315 2.65 0.48 13.87
CA ASN A 315 1.29 0.76 13.46
C ASN A 315 0.90 2.20 13.76
N PHE A 316 0.05 2.76 12.93
CA PHE A 316 -0.57 4.06 13.17
C PHE A 316 -2.03 4.09 12.70
N SER A 317 -2.77 5.04 13.23
CA SER A 317 -4.15 5.31 12.86
C SER A 317 -4.26 6.76 12.39
N LEU A 318 -5.03 6.96 11.33
CA LEU A 318 -5.25 8.29 10.74
C LEU A 318 -6.70 8.45 10.27
N GLY A 319 -7.17 9.70 10.30
CA GLY A 319 -8.46 10.06 9.73
C GLY A 319 -8.37 10.20 8.20
N VAL A 320 -9.34 9.66 7.50
CA VAL A 320 -9.49 9.83 6.03
C VAL A 320 -10.56 10.88 5.78
N PRO A 321 -10.20 12.08 5.27
CA PRO A 321 -11.14 13.15 5.05
C PRO A 321 -11.95 12.96 3.75
N MET A 322 -13.09 13.64 3.69
CA MET A 322 -14.03 13.56 2.56
C MET A 322 -13.38 13.93 1.22
N GLY A 323 -12.48 14.91 1.19
CA GLY A 323 -11.79 15.31 -0.03
C GLY A 323 -10.91 14.23 -0.67
N CYS A 324 -10.55 13.17 0.08
CA CYS A 324 -9.76 12.06 -0.47
C CYS A 324 -10.55 11.13 -1.39
N VAL A 325 -11.88 11.15 -1.31
CA VAL A 325 -12.76 10.32 -2.16
C VAL A 325 -13.40 11.11 -3.32
N ILE A 326 -13.13 12.42 -3.44
CA ILE A 326 -13.69 13.31 -4.45
C ILE A 326 -12.58 13.67 -5.45
N PRO A 327 -12.61 13.15 -6.70
CA PRO A 327 -11.64 13.50 -7.72
C PRO A 327 -11.66 15.01 -8.03
N ARG A 328 -10.47 15.63 -8.03
CA ARG A 328 -10.35 17.08 -8.26
C ARG A 328 -10.84 17.48 -9.65
N GLY A 329 -11.69 18.50 -9.69
CA GLY A 329 -12.17 19.08 -10.95
C GLY A 329 -13.14 18.19 -11.75
N ILE A 330 -13.55 17.04 -11.25
CA ILE A 330 -14.57 16.19 -11.85
C ILE A 330 -15.82 16.19 -10.94
N HIS A 331 -16.98 16.41 -11.51
CA HIS A 331 -18.28 16.40 -10.83
C HIS A 331 -19.02 15.09 -11.08
N GLY A 332 -19.95 14.73 -10.19
CA GLY A 332 -20.76 13.51 -10.32
C GLY A 332 -19.96 12.22 -10.21
N LEU A 333 -18.76 12.25 -9.61
CA LEU A 333 -17.86 11.10 -9.45
C LEU A 333 -17.29 11.03 -8.04
N LEU A 334 -17.32 9.84 -7.48
CA LEU A 334 -16.66 9.47 -6.22
C LEU A 334 -15.74 8.27 -6.43
N ALA A 335 -14.72 8.16 -5.61
CA ALA A 335 -13.78 7.04 -5.59
C ALA A 335 -13.91 6.24 -4.28
N ALA A 336 -13.96 4.92 -4.34
CA ALA A 336 -14.07 4.06 -3.18
C ALA A 336 -13.05 2.93 -3.17
N GLY A 337 -12.49 2.63 -2.00
CA GLY A 337 -11.52 1.56 -1.80
C GLY A 337 -10.07 2.05 -1.88
N ARG A 338 -9.17 1.25 -2.48
CA ARG A 338 -7.73 1.51 -2.46
C ARG A 338 -7.24 2.57 -3.45
N LEU A 339 -8.11 3.09 -4.30
CA LEU A 339 -7.80 4.13 -5.30
C LEU A 339 -7.98 5.57 -4.79
N ILE A 340 -8.35 5.75 -3.52
CA ILE A 340 -8.54 7.08 -2.92
C ILE A 340 -7.26 7.91 -2.92
N SER A 341 -7.40 9.22 -2.74
CA SER A 341 -6.30 10.17 -2.81
C SER A 341 -5.30 10.02 -1.64
N ALA A 342 -4.27 9.25 -1.89
CA ALA A 342 -3.10 9.09 -1.03
C ALA A 342 -1.83 9.15 -1.90
N ASP A 343 -0.65 9.35 -1.30
CA ASP A 343 0.59 9.07 -2.02
C ASP A 343 0.90 7.56 -2.01
N HIS A 344 1.81 7.14 -2.90
CA HIS A 344 2.30 5.77 -2.95
C HIS A 344 2.76 5.27 -1.58
N ASP A 345 3.45 6.13 -0.85
CA ASP A 345 4.07 5.81 0.44
C ASP A 345 3.04 5.46 1.52
N LEU A 346 1.86 6.10 1.48
CA LEU A 346 0.78 5.88 2.44
C LEU A 346 -0.30 4.93 1.92
N ALA A 347 -0.38 4.69 0.62
CA ALA A 347 -1.42 3.85 0.01
C ALA A 347 -1.54 2.47 0.70
N SER A 348 -0.39 1.90 1.11
CA SER A 348 -0.35 0.63 1.84
C SER A 348 -1.05 0.67 3.21
N CYS A 349 -1.23 1.85 3.79
CA CYS A 349 -1.81 2.04 5.12
C CYS A 349 -3.34 2.21 5.11
N VAL A 350 -3.91 2.61 3.98
CA VAL A 350 -5.35 2.95 3.85
C VAL A 350 -6.14 1.95 3.01
N ARG A 351 -5.50 0.85 2.58
CA ARG A 351 -6.07 -0.20 1.74
C ARG A 351 -6.56 -1.44 2.49
N MET A 352 -6.41 -1.47 3.81
CA MET A 352 -6.80 -2.64 4.59
C MET A 352 -8.26 -2.97 4.37
N GLU A 353 -8.58 -4.25 4.33
CA GLU A 353 -9.90 -4.71 3.91
C GLU A 353 -11.05 -4.10 4.75
N ARG A 354 -10.86 -3.98 6.08
CA ARG A 354 -11.82 -3.28 6.94
C ARG A 354 -11.98 -1.82 6.52
N ASP A 355 -10.86 -1.13 6.32
CA ASP A 355 -10.85 0.29 5.97
C ASP A 355 -11.42 0.55 4.57
N ALA A 356 -11.16 -0.35 3.62
CA ALA A 356 -11.76 -0.30 2.28
C ALA A 356 -13.29 -0.49 2.32
N GLN A 357 -13.80 -1.39 3.16
CA GLN A 357 -15.24 -1.57 3.37
C GLN A 357 -15.88 -0.33 4.02
N LYS A 358 -15.22 0.27 5.02
CA LYS A 358 -15.67 1.53 5.64
C LYS A 358 -15.62 2.70 4.66
N CYS A 359 -14.62 2.74 3.78
CA CYS A 359 -14.57 3.70 2.69
C CYS A 359 -15.81 3.57 1.79
N GLY A 360 -16.14 2.34 1.39
CA GLY A 360 -17.35 2.06 0.59
C GLY A 360 -18.62 2.54 1.29
N GLU A 361 -18.78 2.22 2.58
CA GLU A 361 -19.91 2.68 3.39
C GLU A 361 -20.04 4.19 3.43
N ALA A 362 -18.93 4.88 3.71
CA ALA A 362 -18.92 6.33 3.81
C ALA A 362 -19.23 7.01 2.48
N VAL A 363 -18.67 6.49 1.39
CA VAL A 363 -18.94 6.98 0.03
C VAL A 363 -20.40 6.73 -0.38
N GLY A 364 -20.97 5.57 -0.02
CA GLY A 364 -22.37 5.26 -0.27
C GLY A 364 -23.32 6.22 0.45
N TYR A 365 -23.08 6.54 1.72
CA TYR A 365 -23.86 7.53 2.45
C TYR A 365 -23.67 8.96 1.94
N LEU A 366 -22.46 9.32 1.51
CA LEU A 366 -22.15 10.62 0.90
C LEU A 366 -22.96 10.79 -0.40
N ASP A 367 -22.94 9.79 -1.27
CA ASP A 367 -23.71 9.75 -2.52
C ASP A 367 -25.23 9.85 -2.22
N ALA A 368 -25.75 9.02 -1.34
CA ALA A 368 -27.18 9.03 -0.99
C ALA A 368 -27.66 10.40 -0.51
N LEU A 369 -26.84 11.13 0.27
CA LEU A 369 -27.17 12.47 0.72
C LEU A 369 -27.13 13.48 -0.43
N ALA A 370 -26.11 13.39 -1.31
CA ALA A 370 -26.01 14.26 -2.49
C ALA A 370 -27.25 14.12 -3.38
N VAL A 371 -27.69 12.88 -3.65
CA VAL A 371 -28.87 12.57 -4.45
C VAL A 371 -30.15 13.09 -3.78
N LYS A 372 -30.36 12.81 -2.50
CA LYS A 372 -31.57 13.22 -1.76
C LYS A 372 -31.71 14.73 -1.63
N ASP A 373 -30.61 15.40 -1.32
CA ASP A 373 -30.56 16.85 -1.16
C ASP A 373 -30.42 17.58 -2.54
N ARG A 374 -30.15 16.86 -3.63
CA ARG A 374 -29.94 17.35 -5.00
C ARG A 374 -28.81 18.39 -5.07
N VAL A 375 -27.71 18.08 -4.45
CA VAL A 375 -26.50 18.92 -4.40
C VAL A 375 -25.30 18.17 -4.99
N ASP A 376 -24.24 18.90 -5.35
CA ASP A 376 -22.95 18.28 -5.64
C ASP A 376 -22.41 17.57 -4.37
N VAL A 377 -21.66 16.50 -4.53
CA VAL A 377 -21.05 15.75 -3.40
C VAL A 377 -20.19 16.64 -2.50
N ARG A 378 -19.62 17.73 -3.04
CA ARG A 378 -18.83 18.73 -2.31
C ARG A 378 -19.67 19.59 -1.36
N ASP A 379 -20.94 19.78 -1.69
CA ASP A 379 -21.89 20.63 -1.00
C ASP A 379 -22.78 19.87 -0.01
N VAL A 380 -22.52 18.56 0.17
CA VAL A 380 -23.23 17.75 1.15
C VAL A 380 -22.97 18.28 2.56
N ASP A 381 -24.02 18.42 3.33
CA ASP A 381 -23.95 18.79 4.74
C ASP A 381 -23.22 17.69 5.53
N TYR A 382 -21.97 17.99 5.90
CA TYR A 382 -21.13 17.03 6.63
C TYR A 382 -21.71 16.63 7.99
N GLU A 383 -22.44 17.48 8.70
CA GLU A 383 -23.05 17.11 9.99
C GLU A 383 -24.09 16.01 9.82
N LYS A 384 -24.88 16.07 8.72
CA LYS A 384 -25.82 14.98 8.38
C LYS A 384 -25.07 13.68 8.06
N LEU A 385 -23.97 13.78 7.28
CA LEU A 385 -23.14 12.63 6.92
C LEU A 385 -22.48 12.04 8.17
N GLU A 386 -21.85 12.86 9.00
CA GLU A 386 -21.19 12.43 10.23
C GLU A 386 -22.16 11.70 11.16
N LYS A 387 -23.38 12.21 11.32
CA LYS A 387 -24.42 11.55 12.12
C LYS A 387 -24.73 10.14 11.62
N LYS A 388 -24.79 9.94 10.28
CA LYS A 388 -25.01 8.60 9.70
C LYS A 388 -23.83 7.68 9.95
N LEU A 389 -22.60 8.16 9.69
CA LEU A 389 -21.37 7.39 9.88
C LEU A 389 -21.16 6.98 11.36
N ARG A 390 -21.56 7.84 12.30
CA ARG A 390 -21.53 7.52 13.74
C ARG A 390 -22.60 6.51 14.11
N ALA A 391 -23.80 6.65 13.56
CA ALA A 391 -24.92 5.74 13.82
C ALA A 391 -24.64 4.31 13.33
N SER A 392 -23.99 4.16 12.18
CA SER A 392 -23.60 2.85 11.64
C SER A 392 -22.35 2.26 12.31
N GLY A 393 -21.58 3.08 13.03
CA GLY A 393 -20.29 2.70 13.61
C GLY A 393 -19.10 2.81 12.64
N CYS A 394 -19.29 3.31 11.43
CA CYS A 394 -18.20 3.58 10.48
C CYS A 394 -17.20 4.58 11.05
N LEU A 395 -17.70 5.67 11.64
CA LEU A 395 -16.90 6.69 12.31
C LEU A 395 -17.11 6.58 13.84
N THR A 396 -16.08 6.19 14.58
CA THR A 396 -16.14 6.04 16.04
C THR A 396 -14.97 6.74 16.71
N GLU A 397 -15.18 7.29 17.90
CA GLU A 397 -14.11 7.93 18.69
C GLU A 397 -13.06 6.96 19.23
N LYS A 398 -13.35 5.65 19.21
CA LYS A 398 -12.39 4.61 19.58
C LYS A 398 -11.23 4.53 18.60
N ASN A 399 -11.44 4.97 17.38
CA ASN A 399 -10.48 4.95 16.29
C ASN A 399 -9.78 6.33 16.21
N HIS A 400 -8.90 6.60 17.14
CA HIS A 400 -8.21 7.87 17.20
C HIS A 400 -6.81 7.81 16.58
N VAL A 401 -6.34 8.96 16.13
CA VAL A 401 -5.03 9.14 15.49
C VAL A 401 -3.87 8.91 16.46
N GLY A 402 -2.80 8.30 15.99
CA GLY A 402 -1.53 8.16 16.69
C GLY A 402 -0.77 6.89 16.33
N PHE A 403 0.44 6.80 16.87
CA PHE A 403 1.31 5.64 16.70
C PHE A 403 1.05 4.58 17.77
N MET A 404 1.19 3.32 17.38
CA MET A 404 0.94 2.18 18.27
C MET A 404 2.02 1.13 18.13
N ASP A 405 2.63 0.75 19.24
CA ASP A 405 3.57 -0.36 19.28
C ASP A 405 2.81 -1.67 19.50
N SER A 406 2.71 -2.50 18.48
CA SER A 406 2.00 -3.77 18.51
C SER A 406 2.63 -4.83 19.44
N ARG A 407 3.84 -4.59 19.94
CA ARG A 407 4.52 -5.46 20.91
C ARG A 407 3.97 -5.28 22.34
N LEU A 408 3.34 -4.15 22.60
CA LEU A 408 2.80 -3.81 23.91
C LEU A 408 1.33 -4.25 24.06
N PRO A 409 0.85 -4.50 25.29
CA PRO A 409 -0.59 -4.68 25.54
C PRO A 409 -1.40 -3.49 25.01
N ALA A 410 -2.61 -3.74 24.52
CA ALA A 410 -3.44 -2.75 23.83
C ALA A 410 -3.57 -1.40 24.58
N ARG A 411 -3.69 -1.44 25.92
CA ARG A 411 -3.76 -0.23 26.77
C ARG A 411 -2.46 0.58 26.84
N GLN A 412 -1.33 -0.02 26.45
CA GLN A 412 0.02 0.59 26.47
C GLN A 412 0.60 0.71 25.06
N ALA A 413 -0.13 0.26 24.05
CA ALA A 413 0.36 0.21 22.68
C ALA A 413 0.59 1.60 22.08
N ARG A 414 -0.08 2.63 22.63
CA ARG A 414 0.03 3.99 22.10
C ARG A 414 1.37 4.62 22.50
N ILE A 415 2.12 5.07 21.50
CA ILE A 415 3.35 5.80 21.69
C ILE A 415 3.01 7.26 22.02
N LYS A 416 3.56 7.74 23.13
CA LYS A 416 3.45 9.15 23.52
C LYS A 416 4.28 10.01 22.56
N MET A 417 3.71 11.08 22.08
CA MET A 417 4.36 12.06 21.22
C MET A 417 4.05 13.48 21.70
N PRO A 418 5.00 14.42 21.75
CA PRO A 418 6.45 14.23 21.56
C PRO A 418 7.11 13.51 22.72
N LEU A 419 8.28 12.89 22.46
CA LEU A 419 9.16 12.36 23.52
C LEU A 419 9.90 13.50 24.21
N SER A 420 10.18 13.38 25.52
CA SER A 420 11.05 14.30 26.23
C SER A 420 12.53 14.15 25.80
N PRO A 421 13.40 15.14 26.08
CA PRO A 421 14.82 15.02 25.81
C PRO A 421 15.47 13.78 26.47
N GLU A 422 15.05 13.42 27.68
CA GLU A 422 15.51 12.24 28.40
C GLU A 422 15.05 10.93 27.74
N GLU A 423 13.79 10.90 27.30
CA GLU A 423 13.24 9.75 26.56
C GLU A 423 13.93 9.58 25.20
N ILE A 424 14.27 10.67 24.50
CA ILE A 424 15.05 10.63 23.25
C ILE A 424 16.45 10.10 23.53
N LYS A 425 17.17 10.62 24.54
CA LYS A 425 18.51 10.13 24.89
C LYS A 425 18.48 8.65 25.25
N ALA A 426 17.54 8.22 26.07
CA ALA A 426 17.37 6.81 26.45
C ALA A 426 17.05 5.93 25.24
N GLY A 427 16.21 6.40 24.34
CA GLY A 427 15.88 5.71 23.11
C GLY A 427 17.07 5.56 22.16
N LEU A 428 17.85 6.62 21.96
CA LEU A 428 19.08 6.58 21.15
C LEU A 428 20.13 5.62 21.75
N ALA A 429 20.19 5.48 23.07
CA ALA A 429 21.10 4.56 23.75
C ALA A 429 20.62 3.11 23.76
N SER A 430 19.42 2.83 23.27
CA SER A 430 18.79 1.50 23.32
C SER A 430 18.98 0.71 22.02
N ASP A 431 18.56 -0.56 22.05
CA ASP A 431 18.44 -1.41 20.88
C ASP A 431 17.17 -1.14 20.03
N SER A 432 16.31 -0.22 20.48
CA SER A 432 15.04 0.16 19.85
C SER A 432 14.98 1.67 19.53
N PRO A 433 15.88 2.22 18.71
CA PRO A 433 16.14 3.65 18.60
C PRO A 433 15.20 4.40 17.65
N GLY A 434 14.42 3.72 16.83
CA GLY A 434 13.77 4.31 15.66
C GLY A 434 12.97 5.59 15.93
N MET A 435 12.05 5.58 16.90
CA MET A 435 11.28 6.78 17.25
C MET A 435 12.13 7.91 17.84
N ALA A 436 13.19 7.56 18.58
CA ALA A 436 14.12 8.53 19.11
C ALA A 436 14.94 9.20 17.99
N ILE A 437 15.42 8.41 17.00
CA ILE A 437 16.09 8.94 15.80
C ILE A 437 15.14 9.87 15.05
N TRP A 438 13.91 9.41 14.77
CA TRP A 438 12.92 10.19 14.04
C TRP A 438 12.64 11.54 14.70
N GLN A 439 12.34 11.53 16.00
CA GLN A 439 12.01 12.75 16.72
C GLN A 439 13.20 13.68 16.94
N ALA A 440 14.38 13.14 17.20
CA ALA A 440 15.59 13.95 17.27
C ALA A 440 15.90 14.66 15.95
N ALA A 441 15.62 14.00 14.81
CA ALA A 441 15.82 14.60 13.49
C ALA A 441 14.77 15.66 13.14
N HIS A 442 13.49 15.41 13.43
CA HIS A 442 12.38 16.22 12.88
C HIS A 442 11.66 17.11 13.92
N ALA A 443 11.52 16.66 15.16
CA ALA A 443 10.74 17.36 16.18
C ALA A 443 11.59 18.19 17.16
N TRP A 444 12.86 17.87 17.31
CA TRP A 444 13.74 18.59 18.22
C TRP A 444 14.17 19.94 17.61
N GLN A 445 13.80 21.05 18.29
CA GLN A 445 14.19 22.40 17.86
C GLN A 445 15.67 22.66 18.12
N ASP A 446 16.16 22.33 19.33
CA ASP A 446 17.58 22.39 19.70
C ASP A 446 18.24 21.00 19.55
N ARG A 447 19.05 20.86 18.51
CA ARG A 447 19.81 19.63 18.24
C ARG A 447 21.21 19.65 18.86
N SER A 448 21.59 20.67 19.63
CA SER A 448 22.91 20.76 20.25
C SER A 448 23.31 19.53 21.10
N PRO A 449 22.38 18.86 21.82
CA PRO A 449 22.73 17.64 22.53
C PRO A 449 23.21 16.50 21.64
N LEU A 450 22.72 16.40 20.38
CA LEU A 450 23.14 15.35 19.45
C LEU A 450 24.64 15.44 19.12
N TYR A 451 25.16 16.65 18.98
CA TYR A 451 26.61 16.85 18.74
C TYR A 451 27.44 16.42 19.93
N ALA A 452 26.97 16.62 21.16
CA ALA A 452 27.64 16.14 22.35
C ALA A 452 27.64 14.59 22.43
N PHE A 453 26.56 13.93 21.97
CA PHE A 453 26.46 12.47 21.97
C PHE A 453 27.41 11.79 20.97
N LEU A 454 27.93 12.51 19.95
CA LEU A 454 28.92 11.96 19.02
C LEU A 454 30.24 11.54 19.69
N ALA A 455 30.53 12.04 20.89
CA ALA A 455 31.70 11.69 21.69
C ALA A 455 31.38 10.76 22.89
N ASP A 456 30.14 10.24 22.97
CA ASP A 456 29.73 9.37 24.09
C ASP A 456 30.38 7.98 23.97
N GLU A 457 30.69 7.37 25.11
CA GLU A 457 31.28 6.03 25.17
C GLU A 457 30.28 4.93 24.77
N ASN A 458 28.97 5.20 24.89
CA ASN A 458 27.92 4.27 24.47
C ASN A 458 27.80 4.26 22.95
N ASP A 459 28.19 3.17 22.30
CA ASP A 459 28.17 3.01 20.85
C ASP A 459 26.79 3.25 20.24
N HIS A 460 25.72 2.75 20.88
CA HIS A 460 24.36 2.98 20.38
C HIS A 460 24.01 4.46 20.40
N LEU A 461 24.26 5.15 21.51
CA LEU A 461 23.97 6.60 21.61
C LEU A 461 24.75 7.38 20.57
N ARG A 462 26.05 7.09 20.43
CA ARG A 462 26.94 7.77 19.48
C ARG A 462 26.50 7.57 18.03
N ILE A 463 26.25 6.31 17.62
CA ILE A 463 25.88 5.99 16.24
C ILE A 463 24.46 6.50 15.92
N HIS A 464 23.50 6.29 16.82
CA HIS A 464 22.12 6.72 16.56
C HIS A 464 21.97 8.25 16.60
N ALA A 465 22.81 8.97 17.36
CA ALA A 465 22.89 10.42 17.28
C ALA A 465 23.45 10.88 15.91
N ALA A 466 24.47 10.19 15.37
CA ALA A 466 24.98 10.44 14.03
C ALA A 466 23.89 10.20 12.96
N MET A 467 23.12 9.10 13.09
CA MET A 467 21.97 8.82 12.20
C MET A 467 20.91 9.92 12.27
N ALA A 468 20.55 10.39 13.47
CA ALA A 468 19.58 11.47 13.64
C ALA A 468 20.07 12.79 13.02
N LEU A 469 21.36 13.14 13.17
CA LEU A 469 21.96 14.31 12.54
C LEU A 469 21.95 14.20 11.01
N ALA A 470 22.35 13.05 10.45
CA ALA A 470 22.34 12.83 9.01
C ALA A 470 20.90 12.86 8.45
N LEU A 471 19.93 12.28 9.14
CA LEU A 471 18.51 12.37 8.79
C LEU A 471 18.00 13.82 8.81
N ALA A 472 18.54 14.67 9.70
CA ALA A 472 18.29 16.12 9.73
C ALA A 472 19.13 16.91 8.71
N GLY A 473 19.88 16.27 7.81
CA GLY A 473 20.71 16.90 6.79
C GLY A 473 22.02 17.50 7.31
N LYS A 474 22.57 16.94 8.41
CA LYS A 474 23.84 17.38 9.04
C LYS A 474 24.91 16.30 8.89
N ASP A 475 26.12 16.68 8.53
CA ASP A 475 27.24 15.79 8.26
C ASP A 475 28.20 15.58 9.46
N ALA A 476 27.98 16.23 10.58
CA ALA A 476 28.87 16.15 11.74
C ALA A 476 29.15 14.75 12.26
N GLY A 477 28.22 13.79 12.06
CA GLY A 477 28.37 12.37 12.41
C GLY A 477 28.77 11.46 11.24
N ALA A 478 29.09 12.01 10.06
CA ALA A 478 29.28 11.22 8.85
C ALA A 478 30.40 10.19 8.93
N GLU A 479 31.54 10.51 9.59
CA GLU A 479 32.64 9.57 9.79
C GLU A 479 32.23 8.37 10.67
N ILE A 480 31.36 8.58 11.66
CA ILE A 480 30.82 7.49 12.49
C ILE A 480 29.96 6.55 11.63
N LEU A 481 29.16 7.11 10.73
CA LEU A 481 28.36 6.31 9.79
C LEU A 481 29.24 5.59 8.77
N LEU A 482 30.29 6.25 8.27
CA LEU A 482 31.25 5.63 7.36
C LEU A 482 31.98 4.44 8.02
N GLU A 483 32.27 4.54 9.30
CA GLU A 483 32.81 3.41 10.06
C GLU A 483 31.84 2.22 10.15
N CYS A 484 30.55 2.48 10.34
CA CYS A 484 29.52 1.42 10.26
C CYS A 484 29.48 0.75 8.90
N VAL A 485 29.65 1.52 7.82
CA VAL A 485 29.70 1.00 6.45
C VAL A 485 30.95 0.14 6.23
N ARG A 486 32.15 0.61 6.62
CA ARG A 486 33.41 -0.14 6.48
C ARG A 486 33.40 -1.47 7.23
N LYS A 487 32.73 -1.51 8.40
CA LYS A 487 32.58 -2.72 9.22
C LYS A 487 31.44 -3.63 8.79
N GLN A 488 30.64 -3.21 7.80
CA GLN A 488 29.38 -3.89 7.45
C GLN A 488 28.51 -4.15 8.67
N ASP A 489 28.27 -3.11 9.48
CA ASP A 489 27.57 -3.20 10.77
C ASP A 489 26.22 -3.92 10.60
N ASP A 490 26.15 -5.14 11.11
CA ASP A 490 25.00 -6.04 10.99
C ASP A 490 23.99 -5.93 12.15
N PHE A 491 24.13 -4.91 12.99
CA PHE A 491 23.17 -4.64 14.06
C PHE A 491 21.79 -4.40 13.46
N VAL A 492 20.81 -5.16 13.95
CA VAL A 492 19.39 -5.03 13.57
C VAL A 492 18.63 -4.41 14.73
N PRO A 493 18.09 -3.19 14.58
CA PRO A 493 17.32 -2.55 15.64
C PRO A 493 16.08 -3.34 16.02
N ALA A 494 15.77 -3.44 17.31
CA ALA A 494 14.54 -4.04 17.82
C ALA A 494 13.36 -3.04 17.82
N THR A 495 13.36 -2.10 16.89
CA THR A 495 12.45 -0.94 16.87
C THR A 495 11.06 -1.30 16.39
N SER A 496 10.95 -2.19 15.41
CA SER A 496 9.67 -2.60 14.89
C SER A 496 9.47 -4.11 15.03
N ARG A 497 8.35 -4.60 14.53
CA ARG A 497 7.92 -5.98 14.83
C ARG A 497 8.75 -7.05 14.13
N LYS A 498 9.00 -6.91 12.82
CA LYS A 498 9.57 -7.96 11.98
C LYS A 498 10.45 -7.47 10.84
N TYR A 499 10.36 -6.20 10.49
CA TYR A 499 10.97 -5.62 9.32
C TYR A 499 11.92 -4.51 9.75
N ASN A 500 13.13 -4.88 10.11
CA ASN A 500 14.13 -3.93 10.57
C ASN A 500 15.30 -3.90 9.60
N MET A 501 15.75 -2.70 9.27
CA MET A 501 16.92 -2.51 8.41
C MET A 501 18.20 -2.67 9.21
N ILE A 502 19.18 -3.33 8.63
CA ILE A 502 20.53 -3.43 9.21
C ILE A 502 21.18 -2.04 9.24
N ARG A 503 21.88 -1.75 10.36
CA ARG A 503 22.44 -0.42 10.60
C ARG A 503 23.47 0.03 9.57
N GLY A 504 24.29 -0.89 9.05
CA GLY A 504 25.22 -0.58 7.96
C GLY A 504 24.55 -0.13 6.68
N ALA A 505 23.43 -0.76 6.28
CA ALA A 505 22.64 -0.32 5.12
C ALA A 505 21.92 1.02 5.38
N ALA A 506 21.43 1.25 6.60
CA ALA A 506 20.88 2.54 7.00
C ALA A 506 21.95 3.65 6.98
N ALA A 507 23.19 3.34 7.37
CA ALA A 507 24.31 4.27 7.28
C ALA A 507 24.66 4.62 5.83
N LEU A 508 24.67 3.65 4.89
CA LEU A 508 24.83 3.90 3.46
C LEU A 508 23.76 4.88 2.94
N TYR A 509 22.48 4.58 3.25
CA TYR A 509 21.37 5.46 2.90
C TYR A 509 21.60 6.90 3.40
N LEU A 510 21.96 7.06 4.67
CA LEU A 510 22.15 8.38 5.29
C LEU A 510 23.36 9.13 4.72
N LEU A 511 24.45 8.45 4.40
CA LEU A 511 25.63 9.06 3.73
C LEU A 511 25.27 9.55 2.32
N GLY A 512 24.50 8.78 1.54
CA GLY A 512 23.95 9.22 0.27
C GLY A 512 23.05 10.44 0.45
N ARG A 513 22.12 10.38 1.41
CA ARG A 513 21.15 11.45 1.68
C ARG A 513 21.78 12.81 2.01
N ILE A 514 22.92 12.82 2.67
CA ILE A 514 23.69 14.04 2.95
C ILE A 514 24.80 14.30 1.90
N ALA A 515 24.88 13.47 0.87
CA ALA A 515 25.90 13.52 -0.21
C ALA A 515 27.33 13.64 0.32
N TYR A 516 27.70 12.81 1.29
CA TYR A 516 29.00 12.86 1.96
C TYR A 516 30.12 12.35 1.04
N ALA A 517 30.76 13.26 0.29
CA ALA A 517 31.77 12.91 -0.73
C ALA A 517 32.93 12.06 -0.21
N PRO A 518 33.47 12.25 1.04
CA PRO A 518 34.56 11.41 1.53
C PRO A 518 34.23 9.90 1.61
N ALA A 519 32.93 9.54 1.69
CA ALA A 519 32.51 8.14 1.72
C ALA A 519 32.54 7.44 0.34
N LEU A 520 32.63 8.18 -0.76
CA LEU A 520 32.39 7.64 -2.09
C LEU A 520 33.34 6.50 -2.45
N ASP A 521 34.64 6.63 -2.16
CA ASP A 521 35.62 5.60 -2.51
C ASP A 521 35.37 4.28 -1.77
N ASP A 522 35.02 4.34 -0.49
CA ASP A 522 34.63 3.17 0.30
C ASP A 522 33.34 2.52 -0.25
N ILE A 523 32.36 3.34 -0.63
CA ILE A 523 31.10 2.85 -1.20
C ILE A 523 31.33 2.18 -2.55
N LEU A 524 32.16 2.78 -3.44
CA LEU A 524 32.50 2.20 -4.74
C LEU A 524 33.26 0.89 -4.58
N HIS A 525 34.13 0.77 -3.57
CA HIS A 525 34.82 -0.48 -3.26
C HIS A 525 33.83 -1.59 -2.84
N ILE A 526 32.83 -1.27 -2.01
CA ILE A 526 31.77 -2.22 -1.64
C ILE A 526 30.99 -2.68 -2.89
N ILE A 527 30.70 -1.79 -3.84
CA ILE A 527 29.99 -2.14 -5.08
C ILE A 527 30.87 -3.07 -5.92
N GLN A 528 32.16 -2.78 -6.09
CA GLN A 528 33.08 -3.64 -6.84
C GLN A 528 33.20 -5.04 -6.24
N ASP A 529 33.29 -5.11 -4.91
CA ASP A 529 33.47 -6.36 -4.16
C ASP A 529 32.14 -6.90 -3.60
N TRP A 530 31.03 -6.65 -4.29
CA TRP A 530 29.67 -6.97 -3.84
C TRP A 530 29.50 -8.42 -3.36
N GLN A 531 30.27 -9.37 -3.90
CA GLN A 531 30.26 -10.78 -3.51
C GLN A 531 30.77 -11.00 -2.08
N GLN A 532 31.55 -10.08 -1.52
CA GLN A 532 32.08 -10.11 -0.16
C GLN A 532 31.12 -9.49 0.87
N ILE A 533 29.97 -8.98 0.42
CA ILE A 533 28.93 -8.49 1.34
C ILE A 533 28.28 -9.69 2.03
N HIS A 534 28.53 -9.85 3.32
CA HIS A 534 27.88 -10.86 4.14
C HIS A 534 27.85 -10.42 5.61
N PRO A 535 26.82 -10.80 6.37
CA PRO A 535 26.75 -10.47 7.80
C PRO A 535 27.75 -11.29 8.60
N ALA A 536 28.30 -10.70 9.65
CA ALA A 536 29.12 -11.43 10.63
C ALA A 536 28.26 -12.39 11.46
N SER A 537 27.00 -11.99 11.76
CA SER A 537 26.03 -12.81 12.48
C SER A 537 24.64 -12.65 11.87
N PHE A 538 24.26 -13.54 10.97
CA PHE A 538 22.97 -13.46 10.30
C PHE A 538 21.82 -13.95 11.18
N LYS A 539 20.85 -13.08 11.43
CA LYS A 539 19.57 -13.46 12.03
C LYS A 539 18.49 -13.32 10.97
N LYS A 540 17.97 -14.45 10.53
CA LYS A 540 16.83 -14.50 9.63
C LYS A 540 15.60 -13.85 10.26
N ASP A 541 14.98 -12.93 9.55
CA ASP A 541 13.66 -12.40 9.84
C ASP A 541 12.74 -12.44 8.62
N GLU A 542 11.57 -11.84 8.71
CA GLU A 542 10.59 -11.87 7.64
C GLU A 542 11.02 -11.01 6.44
N PHE A 543 11.86 -9.99 6.66
CA PHE A 543 12.36 -9.09 5.63
C PHE A 543 13.68 -9.56 5.04
N LEU A 544 14.60 -10.05 5.89
CA LEU A 544 15.88 -10.60 5.49
C LEU A 544 15.82 -12.14 5.62
N ALA A 545 15.29 -12.80 4.61
CA ALA A 545 15.05 -14.25 4.69
C ALA A 545 16.34 -15.07 4.55
N ASP A 546 17.35 -14.55 3.87
CA ASP A 546 18.64 -15.19 3.64
C ASP A 546 19.76 -14.17 3.40
N GLU A 547 20.99 -14.67 3.22
CA GLU A 547 22.17 -13.84 2.98
C GLU A 547 22.13 -13.13 1.62
N GLU A 548 21.42 -13.66 0.62
CA GLU A 548 21.25 -13.02 -0.67
C GLU A 548 20.36 -11.77 -0.54
N GLU A 549 19.33 -11.81 0.28
CA GLU A 549 18.54 -10.61 0.59
C GLU A 549 19.34 -9.59 1.39
N TYR A 550 20.19 -10.02 2.31
CA TYR A 550 21.13 -9.14 3.01
C TYR A 550 22.06 -8.45 2.01
N ARG A 551 22.69 -9.21 1.12
CA ARG A 551 23.57 -8.70 0.07
C ARG A 551 22.82 -7.72 -0.85
N PHE A 552 21.61 -8.06 -1.26
CA PHE A 552 20.77 -7.20 -2.08
C PHE A 552 20.48 -5.85 -1.39
N GLN A 553 20.05 -5.85 -0.13
CA GLN A 553 19.77 -4.62 0.61
C GLN A 553 21.02 -3.74 0.74
N TYR A 554 22.15 -4.34 1.07
CA TYR A 554 23.39 -3.59 1.25
C TYR A 554 23.90 -3.00 -0.06
N LEU A 555 23.95 -3.81 -1.12
CA LEU A 555 24.41 -3.38 -2.44
C LEU A 555 23.51 -2.33 -3.06
N SER A 556 22.19 -2.51 -2.99
CA SER A 556 21.25 -1.53 -3.54
C SER A 556 21.36 -0.16 -2.85
N GLN A 557 21.53 -0.15 -1.50
CA GLN A 557 21.79 1.09 -0.77
C GLN A 557 23.15 1.72 -1.14
N ALA A 558 24.19 0.91 -1.35
CA ALA A 558 25.51 1.40 -1.79
C ALA A 558 25.41 2.07 -3.16
N ILE A 559 24.71 1.46 -4.13
CA ILE A 559 24.51 2.03 -5.46
C ILE A 559 23.75 3.35 -5.38
N VAL A 560 22.62 3.40 -4.67
CA VAL A 560 21.84 4.64 -4.54
C VAL A 560 22.67 5.74 -3.85
N ALA A 561 23.41 5.40 -2.78
CA ALA A 561 24.27 6.36 -2.09
C ALA A 561 25.37 6.92 -3.01
N ALA A 562 26.02 6.08 -3.81
CA ALA A 562 27.03 6.52 -4.78
C ALA A 562 26.42 7.45 -5.84
N GLU A 563 25.21 7.12 -6.32
CA GLU A 563 24.46 7.94 -7.27
C GLU A 563 24.10 9.32 -6.69
N GLU A 564 23.61 9.39 -5.47
CA GLU A 564 23.25 10.64 -4.80
C GLU A 564 24.48 11.51 -4.52
N ILE A 565 25.60 10.91 -4.10
CA ILE A 565 26.87 11.63 -3.92
C ILE A 565 27.36 12.18 -5.26
N ALA A 566 27.39 11.37 -6.31
CA ALA A 566 27.87 11.78 -7.62
C ALA A 566 26.96 12.83 -8.29
N LEU A 567 25.68 12.89 -7.93
CA LEU A 567 24.76 13.92 -8.42
C LEU A 567 25.16 15.31 -7.93
N LEU A 568 25.60 15.44 -6.67
CA LEU A 568 26.05 16.71 -6.09
C LEU A 568 27.55 16.96 -6.26
N HIS A 569 28.31 15.95 -6.69
CA HIS A 569 29.74 16.03 -6.97
C HIS A 569 30.07 15.55 -8.41
N PRO A 570 29.78 16.36 -9.45
CA PRO A 570 29.85 15.92 -10.85
C PRO A 570 31.21 15.37 -11.29
N ALA A 571 32.31 15.82 -10.66
CA ALA A 571 33.65 15.29 -10.93
C ALA A 571 33.83 13.79 -10.62
N ALA A 572 32.94 13.24 -9.75
CA ALA A 572 32.94 11.84 -9.38
C ALA A 572 32.11 10.96 -10.33
N ARG A 573 31.32 11.55 -11.20
CA ARG A 573 30.30 10.88 -12.01
C ARG A 573 30.89 9.77 -12.88
N GLU A 574 31.88 10.08 -13.70
CA GLU A 574 32.50 9.11 -14.61
C GLU A 574 33.02 7.87 -13.87
N LYS A 575 33.68 8.08 -12.73
CA LYS A 575 34.17 6.99 -11.88
C LYS A 575 33.01 6.16 -11.30
N THR A 576 31.94 6.81 -10.82
CA THR A 576 30.78 6.14 -10.25
C THR A 576 30.07 5.28 -11.30
N ASP A 577 29.78 5.85 -12.47
CA ASP A 577 29.12 5.14 -13.56
C ASP A 577 29.99 3.94 -14.04
N ALA A 578 31.29 4.12 -14.17
CA ALA A 578 32.21 3.04 -14.58
C ALA A 578 32.20 1.87 -13.57
N VAL A 579 32.16 2.14 -12.28
CA VAL A 579 32.12 1.10 -11.24
C VAL A 579 30.77 0.39 -11.23
N ILE A 580 29.67 1.12 -11.24
CA ILE A 580 28.32 0.53 -11.21
C ILE A 580 28.13 -0.35 -12.46
N HIS A 581 28.40 0.17 -13.65
CA HIS A 581 28.27 -0.58 -14.90
C HIS A 581 29.25 -1.75 -14.99
N GLY A 582 30.46 -1.62 -14.46
CA GLY A 582 31.41 -2.72 -14.35
C GLY A 582 30.87 -3.92 -13.58
N VAL A 583 29.93 -3.70 -12.66
CA VAL A 583 29.28 -4.75 -11.89
C VAL A 583 27.98 -5.22 -12.55
N ILE A 584 27.06 -4.29 -12.83
CA ILE A 584 25.70 -4.69 -13.26
C ILE A 584 25.64 -5.24 -14.69
N ASP A 585 26.58 -4.85 -15.56
CA ASP A 585 26.68 -5.32 -16.95
C ASP A 585 27.46 -6.63 -17.06
N ASP A 586 28.14 -7.07 -15.99
CA ASP A 586 28.77 -8.38 -15.97
C ASP A 586 27.70 -9.49 -16.08
N PRO A 587 27.80 -10.40 -17.06
CA PRO A 587 26.90 -11.55 -17.17
C PRO A 587 26.88 -12.46 -15.93
N ALA A 588 27.93 -12.44 -15.11
CA ALA A 588 28.02 -13.20 -13.87
C ALA A 588 27.28 -12.51 -12.70
N PHE A 589 26.88 -11.25 -12.84
CA PHE A 589 26.15 -10.54 -11.79
C PHE A 589 24.76 -11.13 -11.60
N SER A 590 24.57 -11.83 -10.49
CA SER A 590 23.35 -12.56 -10.17
C SER A 590 23.13 -12.59 -8.67
N ILE A 591 22.00 -12.10 -8.22
CA ILE A 591 21.52 -12.17 -6.83
C ILE A 591 20.12 -12.77 -6.86
N HIS A 592 19.91 -13.88 -6.16
CA HIS A 592 18.64 -14.58 -6.11
C HIS A 592 18.23 -14.80 -4.67
N SER A 593 17.05 -14.33 -4.29
CA SER A 593 16.47 -14.74 -3.02
C SER A 593 16.16 -16.23 -3.04
N SER A 594 16.64 -16.95 -2.05
CA SER A 594 16.35 -18.37 -1.84
C SER A 594 15.15 -18.55 -0.93
N LEU A 595 14.14 -17.74 -1.04
CA LEU A 595 12.96 -17.76 -0.16
C LEU A 595 12.48 -19.18 0.13
N LYS A 596 12.96 -19.73 1.23
CA LYS A 596 12.44 -20.96 1.80
C LYS A 596 11.25 -20.59 2.68
N GLY A 597 10.07 -20.94 2.23
CA GLY A 597 8.94 -21.14 3.12
C GLY A 597 7.74 -20.27 2.93
N ARG A 598 7.58 -19.07 2.62
CA ARG A 598 6.26 -18.39 2.55
C ARG A 598 6.11 -17.36 1.44
N GLN A 599 7.19 -16.91 0.87
CA GLN A 599 7.21 -15.86 -0.13
C GLN A 599 8.07 -16.37 -1.28
N GLN A 600 7.61 -16.29 -2.51
CA GLN A 600 8.02 -17.38 -3.35
C GLN A 600 8.33 -17.05 -4.75
N LEU A 601 8.68 -15.86 -5.01
CA LEU A 601 9.38 -15.60 -6.23
C LEU A 601 10.86 -15.51 -5.88
N LYS A 602 11.66 -16.31 -6.54
CA LYS A 602 13.06 -16.02 -6.72
C LYS A 602 13.12 -14.73 -7.53
N TYR A 603 12.98 -13.59 -6.84
CA TYR A 603 13.20 -12.32 -7.48
C TYR A 603 14.61 -12.34 -8.06
N GLN A 604 14.72 -12.05 -9.33
CA GLN A 604 15.99 -11.68 -9.93
C GLN A 604 16.38 -10.31 -9.38
N MET A 605 16.95 -10.28 -8.18
CA MET A 605 17.30 -9.03 -7.49
C MET A 605 18.34 -8.24 -8.29
N ALA A 606 19.22 -8.93 -9.03
CA ALA A 606 20.11 -8.30 -9.97
C ALA A 606 19.36 -7.50 -11.05
N ASP A 607 18.25 -8.03 -11.57
CA ASP A 607 17.44 -7.33 -12.58
C ASP A 607 16.70 -6.13 -12.00
N MET A 608 16.31 -6.20 -10.72
CA MET A 608 15.76 -5.03 -10.02
C MET A 608 16.79 -3.91 -9.91
N ILE A 609 18.05 -4.22 -9.59
CA ILE A 609 19.13 -3.24 -9.55
C ILE A 609 19.39 -2.65 -10.94
N ARG A 610 19.54 -3.49 -11.98
CA ARG A 610 19.73 -3.01 -13.36
C ARG A 610 18.62 -2.05 -13.78
N HIS A 611 17.37 -2.45 -13.58
CA HIS A 611 16.21 -1.61 -13.89
C HIS A 611 16.24 -0.27 -13.14
N ALA A 612 16.55 -0.29 -11.85
CA ALA A 612 16.62 0.92 -11.04
C ALA A 612 17.74 1.88 -11.50
N VAL A 613 18.92 1.36 -11.83
CA VAL A 613 20.03 2.15 -12.37
C VAL A 613 19.62 2.79 -13.71
N ASP A 614 19.03 2.03 -14.63
CA ASP A 614 18.50 2.57 -15.89
C ASP A 614 17.50 3.71 -15.66
N CYS A 615 16.63 3.60 -14.66
CA CYS A 615 15.66 4.64 -14.32
C CYS A 615 16.33 5.88 -13.70
N LEU A 616 17.31 5.70 -12.81
CA LEU A 616 18.09 6.79 -12.23
C LEU A 616 18.84 7.57 -13.34
N GLU A 617 19.42 6.88 -14.31
CA GLU A 617 20.08 7.50 -15.44
C GLU A 617 19.13 8.29 -16.35
N LYS A 618 17.95 7.74 -16.64
CA LYS A 618 16.94 8.45 -17.43
C LYS A 618 16.47 9.74 -16.77
N LYS A 619 16.33 9.74 -15.42
CA LYS A 619 15.96 10.94 -14.68
C LYS A 619 17.03 12.03 -14.66
N ARG A 620 18.29 11.68 -14.92
CA ARG A 620 19.41 12.62 -15.01
C ARG A 620 19.52 13.36 -16.36
N LYS A 621 18.96 12.76 -17.41
CA LYS A 621 18.91 13.31 -18.78
C LYS A 621 17.71 14.23 -18.95
#